data_9f71afd4fc249ff41d6e4be1800b7a59
#
_entry.id   9f71afd4fc249ff41d6e4be1800b7a59
#
_cell.length_a   1.000
_cell.length_b   1.000
_cell.length_c   1.000
_cell.angle_alpha   90.00
_cell.angle_beta   90.00
_cell.angle_gamma   90.00
#
_symmetry.space_group_name_H-M   'P 1'
#
loop_
_entity.id
_entity.type
_entity.pdbx_description
1 polymer ?
#
loop_
_entity_poly.entity_id
_entity_poly.type
_entity_poly.pdbx_seq_one_letter_code
_entity_poly.pdbx_strand_id
1 'polypeptide(L)'
;MSMFSPRRYFSKTVLFLTLTASVHSFADVDLTPHLGNLPEGANLAFIAKNLHQDKIVADYHGQTFMLPASTQKVFTALAAKLALGDSFQFQTALLTNGDIQNGQLNGDLIVRFTGDPDLTSGQLFNLLSELKKQNISKITGNLILDTSVFTSHDRGLGWIWNDLTMCFNAPPAAVNIDNNCFYVDIDANQPPGELVKFNVPSQYPIQVFGQVYVADKDEAPYCQLDALVHDNNRYQVKGCLARQAKPFGLSFSVQDPNAFAAAVIQRQLKRLNIEFNGQVQQPYRQQQGQVLAQHFSKPLPDLIKKMMKKSDNQIADALFRTIAYQQYKRPASFQLGTLAMKHVLAQVGIKFGNSIIADGSGLSRHNLIAPQTMLQVLDYIAKNEETLHLLDSFPVAGVDGTLSGRGSLINPPLVKNVMAKTGALKGVYNLAGYLTNARGEKIAFVQFINGYSTGDLESKTKRAPLVQFESGVYNALYQD
;
A
#
# COMPACT_ATOMS: atom_id res chain seq x y z
N MET A 1 -7.59 63.68 -71.88
CA MET A 1 -8.72 64.39 -71.27
C MET A 1 -9.71 63.39 -70.77
N SER A 2 -9.85 63.15 -69.55
CA SER A 2 -10.97 63.06 -68.64
C SER A 2 -10.51 62.41 -67.34
N MET A 3 -10.69 63.14 -66.27
CA MET A 3 -10.37 62.77 -64.89
C MET A 3 -11.38 61.77 -64.37
N PHE A 4 -10.93 60.70 -63.67
CA PHE A 4 -11.75 59.96 -62.80
C PHE A 4 -11.21 60.04 -61.34
N SER A 5 -12.02 60.57 -60.47
CA SER A 5 -11.82 60.71 -59.04
C SER A 5 -12.12 59.37 -58.31
N PRO A 6 -11.31 58.92 -57.36
CA PRO A 6 -11.68 57.73 -56.55
C PRO A 6 -12.49 58.17 -55.29
N ARG A 7 -13.69 57.62 -55.18
CA ARG A 7 -14.49 57.71 -53.94
C ARG A 7 -13.89 56.82 -52.85
N ARG A 8 -13.53 57.43 -51.71
CA ARG A 8 -13.10 56.74 -50.50
C ARG A 8 -14.33 56.15 -49.76
N TYR A 9 -14.38 54.84 -49.63
CA TYR A 9 -15.31 54.15 -48.72
C TYR A 9 -14.65 54.08 -47.33
N PHE A 10 -15.25 54.76 -46.34
CA PHE A 10 -14.94 54.55 -44.93
C PHE A 10 -15.71 53.33 -44.42
N SER A 11 -15.03 52.20 -44.21
CA SER A 11 -15.57 51.05 -43.50
C SER A 11 -15.48 51.32 -42.00
N LYS A 12 -16.61 51.40 -41.31
CA LYS A 12 -16.68 51.46 -39.84
C LYS A 12 -16.59 50.05 -39.32
N THR A 13 -15.40 49.62 -38.91
CA THR A 13 -15.21 48.34 -38.19
C THR A 13 -15.65 48.56 -36.75
N VAL A 14 -16.77 47.97 -36.35
CA VAL A 14 -17.23 47.92 -34.96
C VAL A 14 -16.51 46.75 -34.30
N LEU A 15 -15.55 47.10 -33.41
CA LEU A 15 -14.83 46.12 -32.60
C LEU A 15 -15.72 45.72 -31.40
N PHE A 16 -16.33 44.52 -31.48
CA PHE A 16 -17.00 43.89 -30.34
C PHE A 16 -15.92 43.38 -29.36
N LEU A 17 -15.65 44.11 -28.29
CA LEU A 17 -14.92 43.60 -27.11
C LEU A 17 -15.87 42.66 -26.35
N THR A 18 -15.71 41.34 -26.55
CA THR A 18 -16.30 40.37 -25.64
C THR A 18 -15.47 40.34 -24.38
N LEU A 19 -15.91 41.01 -23.31
CA LEU A 19 -15.43 40.79 -21.97
C LEU A 19 -15.81 39.37 -21.54
N THR A 20 -14.89 38.44 -21.64
CA THR A 20 -15.01 37.14 -20.93
C THR A 20 -14.76 37.45 -19.44
N ALA A 21 -15.82 37.70 -18.70
CA ALA A 21 -15.76 37.69 -17.25
C ALA A 21 -15.37 36.27 -16.81
N SER A 22 -14.12 36.07 -16.42
CA SER A 22 -13.69 34.90 -15.69
C SER A 22 -14.48 34.88 -14.38
N VAL A 23 -15.53 34.09 -14.30
CA VAL A 23 -16.22 33.82 -13.05
C VAL A 23 -15.24 33.00 -12.22
N HIS A 24 -14.45 33.66 -11.39
CA HIS A 24 -13.75 33.00 -10.31
C HIS A 24 -14.84 32.57 -9.33
N SER A 25 -15.19 31.29 -9.37
CA SER A 25 -15.98 30.67 -8.31
C SER A 25 -15.13 30.76 -7.04
N PHE A 26 -15.45 31.67 -6.16
CA PHE A 26 -14.89 31.68 -4.81
C PHE A 26 -15.31 30.35 -4.16
N ALA A 27 -14.33 29.63 -3.61
CA ALA A 27 -14.59 28.48 -2.77
C ALA A 27 -15.36 28.94 -1.52
N ASP A 28 -16.40 28.21 -1.12
CA ASP A 28 -17.27 28.62 0.01
C ASP A 28 -16.53 28.50 1.35
N VAL A 29 -15.52 27.59 1.46
CA VAL A 29 -14.71 27.38 2.65
C VAL A 29 -13.32 27.99 2.47
N ASP A 30 -13.03 29.04 3.27
CA ASP A 30 -11.71 29.68 3.29
C ASP A 30 -10.75 28.92 4.21
N LEU A 31 -9.66 28.40 3.66
CA LEU A 31 -8.61 27.70 4.42
C LEU A 31 -7.56 28.64 5.03
N THR A 32 -7.52 29.92 4.59
CA THR A 32 -6.49 30.89 4.97
C THR A 32 -6.31 31.04 6.48
N PRO A 33 -7.37 31.05 7.31
CA PRO A 33 -7.23 31.19 8.77
C PRO A 33 -6.48 30.01 9.43
N HIS A 34 -6.40 28.86 8.74
CA HIS A 34 -5.81 27.65 9.30
C HIS A 34 -4.38 27.39 8.80
N LEU A 35 -3.93 28.05 7.72
CA LEU A 35 -2.61 27.82 7.12
C LEU A 35 -1.47 28.10 8.10
N GLY A 36 -1.59 29.12 8.94
CA GLY A 36 -0.60 29.46 9.96
C GLY A 36 -0.38 28.40 11.04
N ASN A 37 -1.25 27.40 11.11
CA ASN A 37 -1.06 26.25 12.01
C ASN A 37 -0.05 25.24 11.49
N LEU A 38 0.27 25.24 10.19
CA LEU A 38 1.28 24.33 9.64
C LEU A 38 2.69 24.87 9.89
N PRO A 39 3.69 23.99 10.10
CA PRO A 39 5.08 24.41 10.21
C PRO A 39 5.54 25.17 8.95
N GLU A 40 6.44 26.12 9.14
CA GLU A 40 7.09 26.82 8.03
C GLU A 40 7.78 25.82 7.08
N GLY A 41 7.63 26.03 5.77
CA GLY A 41 8.15 25.14 4.74
C GLY A 41 7.27 23.91 4.43
N ALA A 42 6.20 23.67 5.19
CA ALA A 42 5.23 22.65 4.81
C ALA A 42 4.42 23.10 3.57
N ASN A 43 4.30 22.20 2.59
CA ASN A 43 3.52 22.41 1.38
C ASN A 43 2.15 21.78 1.53
N LEU A 44 1.09 22.55 1.38
CA LEU A 44 -0.28 22.10 1.37
C LEU A 44 -0.84 22.13 -0.05
N ALA A 45 -1.55 21.06 -0.44
CA ALA A 45 -2.50 21.08 -1.53
C ALA A 45 -3.81 20.44 -1.04
N PHE A 46 -4.91 21.14 -1.22
CA PHE A 46 -6.21 20.76 -0.70
C PHE A 46 -7.32 21.01 -1.71
N ILE A 47 -8.25 20.09 -1.86
CA ILE A 47 -9.45 20.29 -2.65
C ILE A 47 -10.63 19.56 -1.99
N ALA A 48 -11.80 20.19 -2.01
CA ALA A 48 -13.04 19.59 -1.52
C ALA A 48 -14.21 19.90 -2.45
N LYS A 49 -15.10 18.92 -2.61
CA LYS A 49 -16.28 19.00 -3.45
C LYS A 49 -17.52 18.54 -2.69
N ASN A 50 -18.53 19.37 -2.63
CA ASN A 50 -19.86 18.97 -2.19
C ASN A 50 -20.50 18.11 -3.30
N LEU A 51 -20.71 16.82 -3.00
CA LEU A 51 -21.19 15.86 -3.99
C LEU A 51 -22.70 15.99 -4.27
N HIS A 52 -23.46 16.56 -3.34
CA HIS A 52 -24.89 16.81 -3.53
C HIS A 52 -25.13 17.99 -4.49
N GLN A 53 -24.32 19.04 -4.33
CA GLN A 53 -24.39 20.26 -5.16
C GLN A 53 -23.54 20.18 -6.43
N ASP A 54 -22.72 19.16 -6.56
CA ASP A 54 -21.69 18.99 -7.62
C ASP A 54 -20.73 20.20 -7.72
N LYS A 55 -20.41 20.84 -6.59
CA LYS A 55 -19.66 22.12 -6.49
C LYS A 55 -18.34 21.94 -5.72
N ILE A 56 -17.26 22.55 -6.23
CA ILE A 56 -16.02 22.70 -5.47
C ILE A 56 -16.26 23.74 -4.36
N VAL A 57 -16.12 23.33 -3.11
CA VAL A 57 -16.32 24.17 -1.92
C VAL A 57 -15.00 24.65 -1.30
N ALA A 58 -13.88 24.02 -1.64
CA ALA A 58 -12.54 24.50 -1.28
C ALA A 58 -11.54 24.08 -2.36
N ASP A 59 -10.64 24.95 -2.75
CA ASP A 59 -9.49 24.65 -3.61
C ASP A 59 -8.28 25.50 -3.20
N TYR A 60 -7.25 24.83 -2.72
CA TYR A 60 -5.96 25.42 -2.41
C TYR A 60 -4.87 24.59 -3.06
N HIS A 61 -4.35 25.05 -4.19
CA HIS A 61 -3.34 24.34 -4.98
C HIS A 61 -3.73 22.91 -5.42
N GLY A 62 -5.02 22.66 -5.67
CA GLY A 62 -5.56 21.34 -5.99
C GLY A 62 -4.95 20.66 -7.22
N GLN A 63 -4.22 21.40 -8.07
CA GLN A 63 -3.51 20.86 -9.25
C GLN A 63 -2.02 20.61 -9.01
N THR A 64 -1.48 20.93 -7.83
CA THR A 64 -0.07 20.73 -7.51
C THR A 64 0.25 19.24 -7.34
N PHE A 65 1.28 18.75 -8.02
CA PHE A 65 1.75 17.38 -7.87
C PHE A 65 2.48 17.17 -6.55
N MET A 66 2.02 16.22 -5.77
CA MET A 66 2.57 15.90 -4.46
C MET A 66 2.67 14.39 -4.26
N LEU A 67 3.45 13.97 -3.27
CA LEU A 67 3.53 12.56 -2.85
C LEU A 67 2.18 12.15 -2.22
N PRO A 68 1.46 11.18 -2.77
CA PRO A 68 0.18 10.73 -2.22
C PRO A 68 0.34 9.89 -0.96
N ALA A 69 1.48 9.25 -0.76
CA ALA A 69 1.65 8.20 0.24
C ALA A 69 0.51 7.16 0.15
N SER A 70 0.10 6.56 1.27
CA SER A 70 -0.92 5.49 1.24
C SER A 70 -2.33 5.92 0.81
N THR A 71 -2.60 7.22 0.53
CA THR A 71 -3.84 7.59 -0.16
C THR A 71 -3.88 7.03 -1.59
N GLN A 72 -2.72 6.69 -2.18
CA GLN A 72 -2.58 5.95 -3.44
C GLN A 72 -3.46 4.70 -3.50
N LYS A 73 -3.70 4.03 -2.37
CA LYS A 73 -4.52 2.82 -2.26
C LYS A 73 -5.99 3.03 -2.67
N VAL A 74 -6.46 4.27 -2.71
CA VAL A 74 -7.80 4.60 -3.23
C VAL A 74 -7.88 4.31 -4.74
N PHE A 75 -6.82 4.67 -5.50
CA PHE A 75 -6.71 4.28 -6.92
C PHE A 75 -6.65 2.77 -7.09
N THR A 76 -5.83 2.10 -6.25
CA THR A 76 -5.67 0.64 -6.29
C THR A 76 -6.97 -0.09 -5.98
N ALA A 77 -7.73 0.39 -4.98
CA ALA A 77 -9.02 -0.19 -4.62
C ALA A 77 -10.03 -0.10 -5.78
N LEU A 78 -10.19 1.09 -6.38
CA LEU A 78 -11.08 1.27 -7.51
C LEU A 78 -10.63 0.45 -8.73
N ALA A 79 -9.35 0.50 -9.08
CA ALA A 79 -8.82 -0.24 -10.23
C ALA A 79 -8.97 -1.75 -10.08
N ALA A 80 -8.71 -2.28 -8.86
CA ALA A 80 -8.89 -3.70 -8.57
C ALA A 80 -10.36 -4.12 -8.68
N LYS A 81 -11.28 -3.31 -8.12
CA LYS A 81 -12.71 -3.55 -8.20
C LYS A 81 -13.21 -3.62 -9.65
N LEU A 82 -12.77 -2.67 -10.48
CA LEU A 82 -13.16 -2.60 -11.90
C LEU A 82 -12.53 -3.71 -12.76
N ALA A 83 -11.27 -4.07 -12.49
CA ALA A 83 -10.53 -5.00 -13.34
C ALA A 83 -10.71 -6.47 -12.95
N LEU A 84 -10.93 -6.77 -11.66
CA LEU A 84 -10.93 -8.14 -11.15
C LEU A 84 -12.34 -8.62 -10.75
N GLY A 85 -13.21 -7.71 -10.28
CA GLY A 85 -14.55 -8.04 -9.79
C GLY A 85 -14.55 -8.70 -8.40
N ASP A 86 -15.73 -8.77 -7.76
CA ASP A 86 -15.88 -9.17 -6.35
C ASP A 86 -15.53 -10.62 -6.07
N SER A 87 -15.77 -11.50 -7.02
CA SER A 87 -15.51 -12.93 -6.89
C SER A 87 -14.03 -13.29 -7.03
N PHE A 88 -13.16 -12.33 -7.38
CA PHE A 88 -11.74 -12.60 -7.53
C PHE A 88 -11.12 -13.06 -6.20
N GLN A 89 -10.31 -14.11 -6.29
CA GLN A 89 -9.48 -14.67 -5.22
C GLN A 89 -8.11 -15.01 -5.79
N PHE A 90 -7.06 -14.78 -5.02
CA PHE A 90 -5.75 -15.35 -5.32
C PHE A 90 -5.78 -16.87 -5.10
N GLN A 91 -4.94 -17.57 -5.82
CA GLN A 91 -4.87 -19.02 -5.76
C GLN A 91 -3.43 -19.47 -5.44
N THR A 92 -3.30 -20.40 -4.50
CA THR A 92 -2.07 -21.19 -4.31
C THR A 92 -2.41 -22.64 -4.60
N ALA A 93 -1.65 -23.29 -5.49
CA ALA A 93 -1.97 -24.65 -5.93
C ALA A 93 -0.78 -25.59 -5.82
N LEU A 94 -1.05 -26.83 -5.44
CA LEU A 94 -0.11 -27.96 -5.56
C LEU A 94 -0.40 -28.67 -6.87
N LEU A 95 0.63 -28.87 -7.68
CA LEU A 95 0.55 -29.60 -8.93
C LEU A 95 1.69 -30.61 -9.00
N THR A 96 1.58 -31.57 -9.91
CA THR A 96 2.66 -32.50 -10.26
C THR A 96 2.73 -32.74 -11.76
N ASN A 97 3.93 -33.00 -12.25
CA ASN A 97 4.21 -33.49 -13.59
C ASN A 97 4.44 -35.01 -13.64
N GLY A 98 4.24 -35.70 -12.52
CA GLY A 98 4.47 -37.15 -12.39
C GLY A 98 3.24 -37.92 -11.90
N ASP A 99 3.43 -39.20 -11.67
CA ASP A 99 2.41 -40.15 -11.26
C ASP A 99 2.50 -40.50 -9.77
N ILE A 100 1.36 -40.78 -9.15
CA ILE A 100 1.28 -41.26 -7.77
C ILE A 100 1.13 -42.79 -7.78
N GLN A 101 2.15 -43.52 -7.27
CA GLN A 101 2.14 -44.95 -7.18
C GLN A 101 2.72 -45.42 -5.83
N ASN A 102 2.05 -46.33 -5.16
CA ASN A 102 2.50 -46.94 -3.90
C ASN A 102 2.89 -45.93 -2.81
N GLY A 103 2.15 -44.84 -2.72
CA GLY A 103 2.44 -43.76 -1.75
C GLY A 103 3.60 -42.86 -2.12
N GLN A 104 4.10 -42.94 -3.34
CA GLN A 104 5.16 -42.10 -3.86
C GLN A 104 4.65 -41.19 -4.99
N LEU A 105 5.02 -39.94 -4.95
CA LEU A 105 4.91 -39.01 -6.07
C LEU A 105 6.19 -39.16 -6.91
N ASN A 106 6.08 -39.82 -8.06
CA ASN A 106 7.18 -40.07 -9.00
C ASN A 106 7.29 -38.89 -10.00
N GLY A 107 7.74 -37.77 -9.53
CA GLY A 107 7.86 -36.52 -10.27
C GLY A 107 8.02 -35.33 -9.33
N ASP A 108 7.95 -34.14 -9.88
CA ASP A 108 8.11 -32.91 -9.12
C ASP A 108 6.84 -32.54 -8.37
N LEU A 109 7.00 -31.96 -7.18
CA LEU A 109 5.96 -31.19 -6.50
C LEU A 109 6.09 -29.74 -6.92
N ILE A 110 5.10 -29.24 -7.64
CA ILE A 110 5.03 -27.85 -8.08
C ILE A 110 4.11 -27.09 -7.13
N VAL A 111 4.61 -26.04 -6.49
CA VAL A 111 3.80 -25.09 -5.70
C VAL A 111 3.68 -23.81 -6.50
N ARG A 112 2.50 -23.57 -7.05
CA ARG A 112 2.20 -22.37 -7.83
C ARG A 112 1.63 -21.30 -6.94
N PHE A 113 2.27 -20.13 -6.94
CA PHE A 113 1.86 -18.94 -6.23
C PHE A 113 1.37 -17.89 -7.22
N THR A 114 0.25 -17.24 -6.92
CA THR A 114 -0.30 -16.17 -7.76
C THR A 114 -0.24 -14.78 -7.14
N GLY A 115 0.58 -14.61 -6.11
CA GLY A 115 0.73 -13.33 -5.42
C GLY A 115 -0.26 -13.11 -4.28
N ASP A 116 -0.81 -14.18 -3.67
CA ASP A 116 -1.73 -14.08 -2.53
C ASP A 116 -1.09 -13.35 -1.35
N PRO A 117 -1.52 -12.10 -1.04
CA PRO A 117 -0.91 -11.31 0.01
C PRO A 117 -1.38 -11.68 1.42
N ASP A 118 -2.35 -12.60 1.54
CA ASP A 118 -2.98 -13.00 2.82
C ASP A 118 -2.70 -14.48 3.17
N LEU A 119 -1.86 -15.16 2.37
CA LEU A 119 -1.48 -16.54 2.62
C LEU A 119 -0.64 -16.66 3.90
N THR A 120 -1.09 -17.47 4.83
CA THR A 120 -0.35 -17.78 6.06
C THR A 120 0.39 -19.11 5.96
N SER A 121 1.45 -19.27 6.77
CA SER A 121 2.15 -20.56 6.91
C SER A 121 1.23 -21.68 7.39
N GLY A 122 0.19 -21.36 8.18
CA GLY A 122 -0.84 -22.30 8.60
C GLY A 122 -1.73 -22.79 7.44
N GLN A 123 -2.15 -21.88 6.57
CA GLN A 123 -2.93 -22.24 5.37
C GLN A 123 -2.10 -23.05 4.38
N LEU A 124 -0.82 -22.70 4.22
CA LEU A 124 0.11 -23.49 3.41
C LEU A 124 0.32 -24.90 3.99
N PHE A 125 0.41 -25.04 5.32
CA PHE A 125 0.45 -26.35 5.97
C PHE A 125 -0.81 -27.17 5.67
N ASN A 126 -1.99 -26.57 5.78
CA ASN A 126 -3.25 -27.24 5.45
C ASN A 126 -3.28 -27.67 3.98
N LEU A 127 -2.82 -26.82 3.07
CA LEU A 127 -2.71 -27.15 1.65
C LEU A 127 -1.76 -28.35 1.42
N LEU A 128 -0.58 -28.35 2.02
CA LEU A 128 0.38 -29.46 1.93
C LEU A 128 -0.14 -30.74 2.58
N SER A 129 -1.00 -30.65 3.59
CA SER A 129 -1.60 -31.82 4.25
C SER A 129 -2.52 -32.62 3.31
N GLU A 130 -3.03 -32.00 2.23
CA GLU A 130 -3.81 -32.71 1.20
C GLU A 130 -3.02 -33.81 0.51
N LEU A 131 -1.67 -33.69 0.44
CA LEU A 131 -0.79 -34.76 -0.06
C LEU A 131 -0.91 -36.05 0.79
N LYS A 132 -1.05 -35.91 2.11
CA LYS A 132 -1.27 -37.04 3.02
C LYS A 132 -2.61 -37.70 2.81
N LYS A 133 -3.66 -36.92 2.52
CA LYS A 133 -5.00 -37.46 2.22
C LYS A 133 -5.00 -38.29 0.91
N GLN A 134 -4.06 -37.99 0.01
CA GLN A 134 -3.81 -38.76 -1.21
C GLN A 134 -2.80 -39.91 -1.00
N ASN A 135 -2.49 -40.25 0.27
CA ASN A 135 -1.55 -41.27 0.70
C ASN A 135 -0.08 -41.01 0.23
N ILE A 136 0.30 -39.78 -0.12
CA ILE A 136 1.67 -39.46 -0.51
C ILE A 136 2.53 -39.39 0.74
N SER A 137 3.56 -40.22 0.81
CA SER A 137 4.55 -40.27 1.88
C SER A 137 5.96 -39.94 1.40
N LYS A 138 6.18 -39.88 0.09
CA LYS A 138 7.47 -39.57 -0.53
C LYS A 138 7.30 -38.82 -1.84
N ILE A 139 8.19 -37.86 -2.07
CA ILE A 139 8.34 -37.10 -3.33
C ILE A 139 9.73 -37.42 -3.88
N THR A 140 9.81 -38.00 -5.10
CA THR A 140 11.07 -38.42 -5.71
C THR A 140 11.72 -37.37 -6.59
N GLY A 141 10.95 -36.43 -7.10
CA GLY A 141 11.42 -35.31 -7.92
C GLY A 141 11.78 -34.08 -7.10
N ASN A 142 11.73 -32.91 -7.72
CA ASN A 142 12.10 -31.63 -7.16
C ASN A 142 10.91 -30.88 -6.55
N LEU A 143 11.19 -29.88 -5.73
CA LEU A 143 10.25 -28.85 -5.31
C LEU A 143 10.37 -27.66 -6.28
N ILE A 144 9.33 -27.43 -7.05
CA ILE A 144 9.26 -26.34 -8.01
C ILE A 144 8.43 -25.19 -7.43
N LEU A 145 9.02 -24.02 -7.24
CA LEU A 145 8.30 -22.81 -6.86
C LEU A 145 7.90 -22.05 -8.14
N ASP A 146 6.67 -22.21 -8.58
CA ASP A 146 6.13 -21.49 -9.74
C ASP A 146 5.63 -20.12 -9.32
N THR A 147 6.45 -19.09 -9.55
CA THR A 147 6.22 -17.69 -9.24
C THR A 147 6.07 -16.84 -10.50
N SER A 148 5.79 -17.48 -11.62
CA SER A 148 5.83 -16.90 -12.98
C SER A 148 4.80 -15.81 -13.27
N VAL A 149 3.85 -15.56 -12.36
CA VAL A 149 2.85 -14.49 -12.52
C VAL A 149 3.46 -13.10 -12.42
N PHE A 150 4.58 -12.95 -11.69
CA PHE A 150 5.29 -11.68 -11.53
C PHE A 150 6.70 -11.76 -12.10
N THR A 151 7.21 -10.62 -12.52
CA THR A 151 8.56 -10.50 -13.10
C THR A 151 9.22 -9.20 -12.64
N SER A 152 10.53 -9.07 -12.92
CA SER A 152 11.33 -7.93 -12.48
C SER A 152 11.52 -7.89 -10.96
N HIS A 153 11.79 -6.72 -10.40
CA HIS A 153 12.00 -6.57 -8.96
C HIS A 153 10.71 -6.77 -8.17
N ASP A 154 10.83 -7.35 -6.98
CA ASP A 154 9.71 -7.50 -6.06
C ASP A 154 9.46 -6.25 -5.20
N ARG A 155 10.15 -5.16 -5.47
CA ARG A 155 9.93 -3.85 -4.85
C ARG A 155 9.79 -2.76 -5.91
N GLY A 156 8.93 -1.78 -5.64
CA GLY A 156 8.73 -0.64 -6.52
C GLY A 156 9.96 0.28 -6.58
N LEU A 157 10.17 0.92 -7.73
CA LEU A 157 11.20 1.95 -7.86
C LEU A 157 10.90 3.12 -6.92
N GLY A 158 11.95 3.72 -6.36
CA GLY A 158 11.81 4.86 -5.45
C GLY A 158 11.41 4.48 -4.01
N TRP A 159 11.47 3.20 -3.64
CA TRP A 159 11.40 2.78 -2.25
C TRP A 159 12.70 3.13 -1.53
N ILE A 160 12.61 3.56 -0.27
CA ILE A 160 13.76 4.02 0.50
C ILE A 160 14.56 2.80 0.99
N TRP A 161 15.86 2.79 0.69
CA TRP A 161 16.73 1.64 0.96
C TRP A 161 16.85 1.29 2.46
N ASN A 162 16.86 2.29 3.34
CA ASN A 162 16.99 2.07 4.79
C ASN A 162 15.69 1.57 5.44
N ASP A 163 14.56 1.58 4.72
CA ASP A 163 13.30 1.02 5.18
C ASP A 163 13.09 -0.43 4.69
N LEU A 164 13.98 -0.96 3.84
CA LEU A 164 13.79 -2.27 3.20
C LEU A 164 13.75 -3.45 4.18
N THR A 165 14.35 -3.32 5.37
CA THR A 165 14.27 -4.32 6.43
C THR A 165 12.98 -4.26 7.24
N MET A 166 12.18 -3.21 7.09
CA MET A 166 10.93 -3.02 7.83
C MET A 166 9.77 -3.79 7.19
N CYS A 167 8.89 -4.37 8.01
CA CYS A 167 7.74 -5.14 7.52
C CYS A 167 6.79 -4.38 6.59
N PHE A 168 6.62 -3.07 6.77
CA PHE A 168 5.79 -2.28 5.87
C PHE A 168 6.38 -2.14 4.45
N ASN A 169 7.67 -2.47 4.28
CA ASN A 169 8.42 -2.51 3.02
C ASN A 169 8.76 -3.95 2.58
N ALA A 170 8.10 -4.96 3.15
CA ALA A 170 8.28 -6.33 2.71
C ALA A 170 7.94 -6.48 1.22
N PRO A 171 8.67 -7.33 0.46
CA PRO A 171 8.47 -7.46 -0.98
C PRO A 171 7.12 -8.10 -1.30
N PRO A 172 6.24 -7.46 -2.11
CA PRO A 172 5.00 -8.04 -2.61
C PRO A 172 5.29 -8.98 -3.79
N ALA A 173 6.01 -10.06 -3.49
CA ALA A 173 6.39 -11.09 -4.45
C ALA A 173 5.21 -11.98 -4.85
N ALA A 174 5.39 -12.81 -5.87
CA ALA A 174 4.42 -13.87 -6.19
C ALA A 174 4.25 -14.85 -5.03
N VAL A 175 5.35 -15.14 -4.32
CA VAL A 175 5.33 -15.84 -3.03
C VAL A 175 5.18 -14.82 -1.90
N ASN A 176 4.11 -14.95 -1.15
CA ASN A 176 3.91 -14.17 0.08
C ASN A 176 3.42 -15.14 1.16
N ILE A 177 4.19 -15.34 2.21
CA ILE A 177 3.82 -16.16 3.36
C ILE A 177 3.98 -15.30 4.62
N ASP A 178 2.92 -15.24 5.45
CA ASP A 178 2.88 -14.42 6.67
C ASP A 178 3.25 -12.94 6.40
N ASN A 179 2.74 -12.36 5.30
CA ASN A 179 3.04 -11.02 4.77
C ASN A 179 4.53 -10.79 4.44
N ASN A 180 5.29 -11.84 4.17
CA ASN A 180 6.76 -11.78 4.02
C ASN A 180 7.43 -11.02 5.17
N CYS A 181 6.99 -11.30 6.39
CA CYS A 181 7.40 -10.63 7.60
C CYS A 181 7.59 -11.64 8.74
N PHE A 182 8.60 -11.42 9.58
CA PHE A 182 8.84 -12.24 10.76
C PHE A 182 9.10 -11.38 11.98
N TYR A 183 8.92 -11.96 13.17
CA TYR A 183 9.09 -11.29 14.44
C TYR A 183 10.31 -11.84 15.17
N VAL A 184 10.97 -10.98 15.93
CA VAL A 184 12.09 -11.30 16.80
C VAL A 184 11.78 -10.73 18.17
N ASP A 185 11.75 -11.57 19.19
CA ASP A 185 11.65 -11.12 20.57
C ASP A 185 13.03 -10.66 21.04
N ILE A 186 13.07 -9.46 21.61
CA ILE A 186 14.29 -8.80 22.09
C ILE A 186 14.18 -8.59 23.57
N ASP A 187 15.15 -9.11 24.32
CA ASP A 187 15.32 -8.85 25.74
C ASP A 187 16.59 -8.00 25.96
N ALA A 188 16.38 -6.73 26.29
CA ALA A 188 17.40 -5.74 26.61
C ALA A 188 17.42 -5.41 28.13
N ASN A 189 16.94 -6.31 28.99
CA ASN A 189 16.95 -6.12 30.47
C ASN A 189 18.22 -6.64 31.14
N GLN A 190 19.35 -6.52 30.45
CA GLN A 190 20.68 -6.83 31.04
C GLN A 190 21.33 -5.52 31.52
N PRO A 191 22.39 -5.61 32.36
CA PRO A 191 23.25 -4.48 32.72
C PRO A 191 23.83 -3.79 31.48
N PRO A 192 24.08 -2.45 31.53
CA PRO A 192 24.79 -1.75 30.48
C PRO A 192 26.13 -2.42 30.14
N GLY A 193 26.44 -2.48 28.82
CA GLY A 193 27.63 -3.16 28.31
C GLY A 193 27.45 -4.66 28.06
N GLU A 194 26.39 -5.30 28.56
CA GLU A 194 26.09 -6.70 28.26
C GLU A 194 25.30 -6.87 26.95
N LEU A 195 25.31 -8.09 26.42
CA LEU A 195 24.65 -8.41 25.16
C LEU A 195 23.13 -8.54 25.32
N VAL A 196 22.42 -7.93 24.39
CA VAL A 196 20.97 -8.11 24.17
C VAL A 196 20.70 -9.55 23.71
N LYS A 197 19.64 -10.16 24.21
CA LYS A 197 19.19 -11.49 23.78
C LYS A 197 18.13 -11.40 22.69
N PHE A 198 18.29 -12.20 21.64
CA PHE A 198 17.34 -12.31 20.53
C PHE A 198 16.75 -13.71 20.50
N ASN A 199 15.44 -13.80 20.40
CA ASN A 199 14.73 -15.05 20.20
C ASN A 199 13.89 -14.96 18.93
N VAL A 200 14.21 -15.79 17.92
CA VAL A 200 13.42 -15.96 16.70
C VAL A 200 12.49 -17.13 16.92
N PRO A 201 11.16 -16.94 16.87
CA PRO A 201 10.21 -18.04 16.99
C PRO A 201 10.50 -19.16 16.00
N SER A 202 10.45 -20.40 16.48
CA SER A 202 10.91 -21.59 15.73
C SER A 202 10.13 -21.88 14.44
N GLN A 203 8.96 -21.27 14.25
CA GLN A 203 8.20 -21.38 13.00
C GLN A 203 8.88 -20.68 11.82
N TYR A 204 9.74 -19.68 12.07
CA TYR A 204 10.44 -18.97 11.01
C TYR A 204 11.76 -19.67 10.66
N PRO A 205 11.99 -20.08 9.41
CA PRO A 205 13.31 -20.59 8.98
C PRO A 205 14.28 -19.43 8.71
N ILE A 206 14.49 -18.60 9.71
CA ILE A 206 15.29 -17.36 9.67
C ILE A 206 16.39 -17.47 10.71
N GLN A 207 17.58 -16.94 10.40
CA GLN A 207 18.68 -16.82 11.31
C GLN A 207 18.94 -15.33 11.62
N VAL A 208 18.85 -14.96 12.89
CA VAL A 208 19.30 -13.65 13.39
C VAL A 208 20.53 -13.88 14.25
N PHE A 209 21.62 -13.16 13.98
CA PHE A 209 22.89 -13.28 14.70
C PHE A 209 23.58 -11.91 14.81
N GLY A 210 24.59 -11.82 15.64
CA GLY A 210 25.38 -10.59 15.82
C GLY A 210 25.45 -10.16 17.26
N GLN A 211 25.96 -8.95 17.49
CA GLN A 211 26.19 -8.40 18.83
C GLN A 211 25.53 -7.03 18.93
N VAL A 212 24.60 -6.91 19.85
CA VAL A 212 23.95 -5.65 20.23
C VAL A 212 24.11 -5.50 21.70
N TYR A 213 24.65 -4.36 22.17
CA TYR A 213 24.91 -4.10 23.57
C TYR A 213 23.78 -3.29 24.21
N VAL A 214 23.54 -3.52 25.49
CA VAL A 214 22.64 -2.67 26.27
C VAL A 214 23.36 -1.37 26.59
N ALA A 215 22.78 -0.24 26.19
CA ALA A 215 23.26 1.10 26.49
C ALA A 215 22.68 1.62 27.81
N ASP A 216 23.47 2.41 28.55
CA ASP A 216 22.97 3.18 29.67
C ASP A 216 22.16 4.41 29.23
N LYS A 217 21.72 5.24 30.19
CA LYS A 217 20.91 6.43 29.88
C LYS A 217 21.68 7.50 29.12
N ASP A 218 23.00 7.59 29.37
CA ASP A 218 23.83 8.66 28.77
C ASP A 218 24.25 8.27 27.35
N GLU A 219 24.42 6.98 27.09
CA GLU A 219 24.71 6.44 25.76
C GLU A 219 23.47 6.25 24.88
N ALA A 220 22.28 6.06 25.48
CA ALA A 220 21.04 5.77 24.75
C ALA A 220 20.71 6.76 23.62
N PRO A 221 20.98 8.09 23.73
CA PRO A 221 20.73 9.02 22.62
C PRO A 221 21.62 8.78 21.39
N TYR A 222 22.76 8.13 21.55
CA TYR A 222 23.73 7.83 20.48
C TYR A 222 23.61 6.40 19.97
N CYS A 223 22.68 5.65 20.54
CA CYS A 223 22.47 4.24 20.23
C CYS A 223 21.70 4.04 18.94
N GLN A 224 22.24 3.20 18.05
CA GLN A 224 21.57 2.79 16.83
C GLN A 224 21.62 1.27 16.72
N LEU A 225 20.49 0.68 16.35
CA LEU A 225 20.39 -0.73 15.98
C LEU A 225 20.34 -0.82 14.46
N ASP A 226 21.34 -1.48 13.88
CA ASP A 226 21.38 -1.79 12.45
C ASP A 226 21.11 -3.26 12.20
N ALA A 227 20.40 -3.56 11.12
CA ALA A 227 20.19 -4.90 10.61
C ALA A 227 20.70 -5.02 9.18
N LEU A 228 21.75 -5.82 8.99
CA LEU A 228 22.30 -6.15 7.68
C LEU A 228 21.73 -7.50 7.23
N VAL A 229 21.33 -7.59 5.98
CA VAL A 229 20.79 -8.83 5.42
C VAL A 229 21.84 -9.52 4.56
N HIS A 230 22.01 -10.80 4.79
CA HIS A 230 22.83 -11.71 4.01
C HIS A 230 21.96 -12.71 3.25
N ASP A 231 22.56 -13.49 2.37
CA ASP A 231 21.88 -14.53 1.59
C ASP A 231 21.06 -15.48 2.47
N ASN A 232 20.01 -16.05 1.91
CA ASN A 232 19.10 -17.00 2.57
C ASN A 232 18.43 -16.43 3.83
N ASN A 233 18.05 -15.16 3.82
CA ASN A 233 17.37 -14.47 4.91
C ASN A 233 18.12 -14.57 6.25
N ARG A 234 19.45 -14.45 6.24
CA ARG A 234 20.27 -14.34 7.44
C ARG A 234 20.43 -12.87 7.81
N TYR A 235 20.10 -12.50 9.04
CA TYR A 235 20.09 -11.11 9.51
C TYR A 235 21.19 -10.93 10.55
N GLN A 236 22.16 -10.07 10.25
CA GLN A 236 23.18 -9.64 11.19
C GLN A 236 22.73 -8.36 11.87
N VAL A 237 22.51 -8.41 13.18
CA VAL A 237 22.21 -7.24 13.99
C VAL A 237 23.45 -6.75 14.71
N LYS A 238 23.61 -5.43 14.77
CA LYS A 238 24.75 -4.78 15.45
C LYS A 238 24.35 -3.42 16.01
N GLY A 239 25.19 -2.90 16.92
CA GLY A 239 24.97 -1.61 17.56
C GLY A 239 24.56 -1.75 19.01
N CYS A 240 23.61 -0.94 19.45
CA CYS A 240 23.17 -0.95 20.83
C CYS A 240 21.67 -0.64 20.96
N LEU A 241 21.11 -0.93 22.13
CA LEU A 241 19.73 -0.62 22.51
C LEU A 241 19.68 -0.07 23.92
N ALA A 242 18.90 0.95 24.15
CA ALA A 242 18.61 1.43 25.49
C ALA A 242 17.99 0.30 26.33
N ARG A 243 18.38 0.21 27.61
CA ARG A 243 17.82 -0.78 28.52
C ARG A 243 16.30 -0.70 28.58
N GLN A 244 15.65 -1.86 28.43
CA GLN A 244 14.20 -2.01 28.51
C GLN A 244 13.85 -2.97 29.65
N ALA A 245 12.90 -2.59 30.50
CA ALA A 245 12.48 -3.40 31.65
C ALA A 245 11.72 -4.69 31.26
N LYS A 246 11.19 -4.75 30.04
CA LYS A 246 10.43 -5.90 29.52
C LYS A 246 10.87 -6.22 28.09
N PRO A 247 10.88 -7.49 27.71
CA PRO A 247 11.07 -7.89 26.33
C PRO A 247 10.05 -7.20 25.41
N PHE A 248 10.45 -6.92 24.18
CA PHE A 248 9.60 -6.35 23.13
C PHE A 248 9.88 -7.02 21.78
N GLY A 249 8.91 -6.96 20.88
CA GLY A 249 9.05 -7.53 19.55
C GLY A 249 9.50 -6.49 18.53
N LEU A 250 10.47 -6.86 17.69
CA LEU A 250 10.73 -6.18 16.42
C LEU A 250 10.27 -7.05 15.25
N SER A 251 9.82 -6.40 14.20
CA SER A 251 9.38 -7.10 13.00
C SER A 251 10.25 -6.69 11.81
N PHE A 252 10.71 -7.71 11.07
CA PHE A 252 11.58 -7.55 9.91
C PHE A 252 10.93 -8.13 8.67
N SER A 253 11.16 -7.50 7.52
CA SER A 253 10.73 -8.03 6.24
C SER A 253 11.62 -9.19 5.80
N VAL A 254 11.02 -10.23 5.26
CA VAL A 254 11.72 -11.30 4.53
C VAL A 254 12.28 -10.70 3.24
N GLN A 255 13.61 -10.82 3.03
CA GLN A 255 14.26 -10.20 1.87
C GLN A 255 14.25 -11.07 0.63
N ASP A 256 14.32 -12.38 0.81
CA ASP A 256 14.18 -13.40 -0.24
C ASP A 256 12.95 -14.28 0.06
N PRO A 257 11.76 -13.91 -0.47
CA PRO A 257 10.53 -14.68 -0.28
C PRO A 257 10.60 -16.10 -0.82
N ASN A 258 11.35 -16.33 -1.89
CA ASN A 258 11.47 -17.66 -2.52
C ASN A 258 12.27 -18.62 -1.64
N ALA A 259 13.43 -18.19 -1.14
CA ALA A 259 14.21 -18.97 -0.19
C ALA A 259 13.44 -19.23 1.12
N PHE A 260 12.69 -18.24 1.60
CA PHE A 260 11.83 -18.38 2.78
C PHE A 260 10.73 -19.43 2.55
N ALA A 261 10.01 -19.35 1.44
CA ALA A 261 8.96 -20.31 1.09
C ALA A 261 9.51 -21.73 0.94
N ALA A 262 10.64 -21.89 0.25
CA ALA A 262 11.30 -23.19 0.12
C ALA A 262 11.56 -23.83 1.48
N ALA A 263 12.17 -23.06 2.40
CA ALA A 263 12.50 -23.53 3.75
C ALA A 263 11.24 -23.83 4.58
N VAL A 264 10.18 -23.01 4.47
CA VAL A 264 8.88 -23.25 5.12
C VAL A 264 8.26 -24.56 4.60
N ILE A 265 8.20 -24.75 3.27
CA ILE A 265 7.61 -25.93 2.65
C ILE A 265 8.39 -27.19 3.07
N GLN A 266 9.72 -27.21 2.97
CA GLN A 266 10.53 -28.35 3.36
C GLN A 266 10.32 -28.72 4.84
N ARG A 267 10.26 -27.73 5.73
CA ARG A 267 9.95 -27.95 7.15
C ARG A 267 8.55 -28.53 7.36
N GLN A 268 7.56 -28.05 6.61
CA GLN A 268 6.19 -28.53 6.70
C GLN A 268 6.03 -29.95 6.13
N LEU A 269 6.71 -30.29 5.04
CA LEU A 269 6.77 -31.67 4.52
C LEU A 269 7.35 -32.63 5.56
N LYS A 270 8.45 -32.23 6.23
CA LYS A 270 9.03 -33.01 7.32
C LYS A 270 8.04 -33.21 8.49
N ARG A 271 7.30 -32.18 8.88
CA ARG A 271 6.25 -32.29 9.93
C ARG A 271 5.11 -33.21 9.53
N LEU A 272 4.81 -33.30 8.25
CA LEU A 272 3.81 -34.21 7.68
C LEU A 272 4.33 -35.63 7.48
N ASN A 273 5.60 -35.91 7.84
CA ASN A 273 6.27 -37.18 7.54
C ASN A 273 6.18 -37.54 6.03
N ILE A 274 6.46 -36.53 5.18
CA ILE A 274 6.63 -36.69 3.73
C ILE A 274 8.12 -36.60 3.44
N GLU A 275 8.71 -37.69 2.97
CA GLU A 275 10.13 -37.74 2.58
C GLU A 275 10.34 -36.88 1.31
N PHE A 276 11.30 -35.97 1.37
CA PHE A 276 11.70 -35.13 0.24
C PHE A 276 13.22 -34.95 0.26
N ASN A 277 13.90 -35.40 -0.80
CA ASN A 277 15.35 -35.33 -0.98
C ASN A 277 15.74 -34.61 -2.28
N GLY A 278 14.77 -34.03 -3.01
CA GLY A 278 14.99 -33.33 -4.26
C GLY A 278 15.56 -31.91 -4.05
N GLN A 279 15.81 -31.24 -5.16
CA GLN A 279 16.28 -29.85 -5.17
C GLN A 279 15.10 -28.89 -5.24
N VAL A 280 15.33 -27.61 -4.81
CA VAL A 280 14.39 -26.52 -5.02
C VAL A 280 14.74 -25.80 -6.33
N GLN A 281 13.75 -25.59 -7.18
CA GLN A 281 13.90 -24.91 -8.46
C GLN A 281 12.87 -23.77 -8.61
N GLN A 282 13.24 -22.73 -9.31
CA GLN A 282 12.41 -21.53 -9.57
C GLN A 282 12.43 -21.22 -11.07
N PRO A 283 11.52 -21.82 -11.85
CA PRO A 283 11.48 -21.59 -13.29
C PRO A 283 10.90 -20.21 -13.63
N TYR A 284 11.38 -19.60 -14.71
CA TYR A 284 10.86 -18.31 -15.21
C TYR A 284 9.52 -18.45 -15.93
N ARG A 285 9.08 -19.66 -16.26
CA ARG A 285 7.85 -19.92 -17.00
C ARG A 285 6.88 -20.70 -16.14
N GLN A 286 5.59 -20.45 -16.36
CA GLN A 286 4.52 -21.20 -15.73
C GLN A 286 4.68 -22.70 -16.01
N GLN A 287 4.62 -23.48 -14.95
CA GLN A 287 4.75 -24.93 -15.02
C GLN A 287 3.39 -25.56 -15.31
N GLN A 288 3.37 -26.65 -16.07
CA GLN A 288 2.17 -27.45 -16.31
C GLN A 288 2.18 -28.68 -15.42
N GLY A 289 1.00 -29.15 -15.03
CA GLY A 289 0.86 -30.35 -14.21
C GLY A 289 -0.57 -30.63 -13.80
N GLN A 290 -0.80 -31.83 -13.30
CA GLN A 290 -2.06 -32.23 -12.68
C GLN A 290 -2.20 -31.50 -11.34
N VAL A 291 -3.35 -30.91 -11.08
CA VAL A 291 -3.66 -30.26 -9.81
C VAL A 291 -3.94 -31.31 -8.74
N LEU A 292 -3.21 -31.24 -7.64
CA LEU A 292 -3.37 -32.10 -6.46
C LEU A 292 -4.25 -31.45 -5.40
N ALA A 293 -4.05 -30.15 -5.16
CA ALA A 293 -4.82 -29.37 -4.19
C ALA A 293 -4.76 -27.87 -4.49
N GLN A 294 -5.70 -27.13 -3.94
CA GLN A 294 -5.80 -25.66 -4.12
C GLN A 294 -6.21 -24.98 -2.83
N HIS A 295 -5.66 -23.79 -2.62
CA HIS A 295 -6.09 -22.82 -1.62
C HIS A 295 -6.48 -21.52 -2.30
N PHE A 296 -7.54 -20.89 -1.82
CA PHE A 296 -8.00 -19.59 -2.29
C PHE A 296 -7.93 -18.57 -1.15
N SER A 297 -7.49 -17.35 -1.47
CA SER A 297 -7.52 -16.24 -0.55
C SER A 297 -8.95 -15.86 -0.16
N LYS A 298 -9.11 -14.88 0.73
CA LYS A 298 -10.38 -14.18 0.87
C LYS A 298 -10.78 -13.50 -0.44
N PRO A 299 -12.09 -13.28 -0.68
CA PRO A 299 -12.55 -12.57 -1.88
C PRO A 299 -12.08 -11.10 -1.88
N LEU A 300 -12.05 -10.50 -3.08
CA LEU A 300 -11.52 -9.16 -3.30
C LEU A 300 -12.08 -8.08 -2.35
N PRO A 301 -13.39 -8.02 -2.04
CA PRO A 301 -13.91 -7.01 -1.10
C PRO A 301 -13.26 -7.06 0.28
N ASP A 302 -13.00 -8.26 0.81
CA ASP A 302 -12.34 -8.44 2.11
C ASP A 302 -10.87 -8.00 2.07
N LEU A 303 -10.17 -8.31 0.97
CA LEU A 303 -8.81 -7.85 0.76
C LEU A 303 -8.73 -6.33 0.65
N ILE A 304 -9.63 -5.70 -0.11
CA ILE A 304 -9.72 -4.24 -0.22
C ILE A 304 -10.02 -3.63 1.15
N LYS A 305 -10.97 -4.18 1.90
CA LYS A 305 -11.30 -3.70 3.24
C LYS A 305 -10.09 -3.76 4.18
N LYS A 306 -9.36 -4.88 4.20
CA LYS A 306 -8.11 -5.01 4.97
C LYS A 306 -7.07 -3.99 4.51
N MET A 307 -6.85 -3.86 3.19
CA MET A 307 -5.92 -2.90 2.60
C MET A 307 -6.21 -1.47 3.03
N MET A 308 -7.44 -1.04 2.95
CA MET A 308 -7.87 0.32 3.26
C MET A 308 -7.85 0.61 4.77
N LYS A 309 -8.44 -0.27 5.60
CA LYS A 309 -8.54 -0.10 7.06
C LYS A 309 -7.18 -0.19 7.75
N LYS A 310 -6.31 -1.13 7.35
CA LYS A 310 -4.98 -1.35 7.94
C LYS A 310 -3.86 -0.65 7.18
N SER A 311 -4.16 -0.07 6.03
CA SER A 311 -3.17 0.52 5.12
C SER A 311 -2.12 -0.51 4.63
N ASP A 312 -2.55 -1.74 4.37
CA ASP A 312 -1.70 -2.87 4.02
C ASP A 312 -1.04 -2.65 2.65
N ASN A 313 0.29 -2.61 2.64
CA ASN A 313 1.08 -2.36 1.42
C ASN A 313 1.20 -3.62 0.56
N GLN A 314 1.27 -4.81 1.19
CA GLN A 314 1.38 -6.08 0.48
C GLN A 314 0.15 -6.31 -0.39
N ILE A 315 -1.05 -6.13 0.18
CA ILE A 315 -2.29 -6.27 -0.57
C ILE A 315 -2.34 -5.25 -1.73
N ALA A 316 -1.96 -4.00 -1.47
CA ALA A 316 -2.02 -2.95 -2.48
C ALA A 316 -1.14 -3.26 -3.69
N ASP A 317 0.13 -3.65 -3.47
CA ASP A 317 1.07 -3.89 -4.56
C ASP A 317 0.86 -5.25 -5.23
N ALA A 318 0.37 -6.26 -4.49
CA ALA A 318 -0.08 -7.52 -5.08
C ALA A 318 -1.27 -7.30 -6.04
N LEU A 319 -2.30 -6.55 -5.62
CA LEU A 319 -3.43 -6.18 -6.47
C LEU A 319 -2.97 -5.36 -7.69
N PHE A 320 -2.10 -4.38 -7.48
CA PHE A 320 -1.55 -3.53 -8.55
C PHE A 320 -0.87 -4.35 -9.66
N ARG A 321 -0.03 -5.33 -9.30
CA ARG A 321 0.61 -6.22 -10.27
C ARG A 321 -0.38 -7.23 -10.86
N THR A 322 -1.34 -7.71 -10.06
CA THR A 322 -2.36 -8.67 -10.52
C THR A 322 -3.30 -8.08 -11.56
N ILE A 323 -3.69 -6.80 -11.42
CA ILE A 323 -4.45 -6.07 -12.45
C ILE A 323 -3.72 -6.15 -13.79
N ALA A 324 -2.40 -5.92 -13.79
CA ALA A 324 -1.60 -5.99 -15.01
C ALA A 324 -1.51 -7.42 -15.58
N TYR A 325 -1.33 -8.43 -14.72
CA TYR A 325 -1.33 -9.83 -15.14
C TYR A 325 -2.65 -10.21 -15.82
N GLN A 326 -3.78 -9.80 -15.23
CA GLN A 326 -5.10 -10.09 -15.80
C GLN A 326 -5.35 -9.33 -17.10
N GLN A 327 -4.90 -8.07 -17.18
CA GLN A 327 -5.10 -7.22 -18.36
C GLN A 327 -4.26 -7.69 -19.56
N TYR A 328 -3.00 -8.05 -19.33
CA TYR A 328 -2.05 -8.33 -20.41
C TYR A 328 -1.73 -9.80 -20.62
N LYS A 329 -2.19 -10.70 -19.73
CA LYS A 329 -1.95 -12.15 -19.75
C LYS A 329 -0.47 -12.52 -19.89
N ARG A 330 0.38 -11.79 -19.16
CA ARG A 330 1.83 -12.01 -19.11
C ARG A 330 2.39 -11.67 -17.72
N PRO A 331 3.58 -12.17 -17.35
CA PRO A 331 4.19 -11.85 -16.07
C PRO A 331 4.23 -10.32 -15.82
N ALA A 332 3.74 -9.90 -14.66
CA ALA A 332 3.54 -8.50 -14.37
C ALA A 332 4.71 -7.90 -13.56
N SER A 333 5.19 -6.73 -14.01
CA SER A 333 6.10 -5.84 -13.28
C SER A 333 5.33 -4.67 -12.68
N PHE A 334 5.97 -3.84 -11.84
CA PHE A 334 5.41 -2.57 -11.39
C PHE A 334 5.11 -1.61 -12.55
N GLN A 335 5.96 -1.59 -13.59
CA GLN A 335 5.73 -0.76 -14.78
C GLN A 335 4.45 -1.17 -15.52
N LEU A 336 4.22 -2.48 -15.68
CA LEU A 336 2.97 -2.97 -16.25
C LEU A 336 1.78 -2.66 -15.35
N GLY A 337 1.95 -2.70 -14.02
CA GLY A 337 0.95 -2.26 -13.04
C GLY A 337 0.54 -0.81 -13.26
N THR A 338 1.50 0.09 -13.48
CA THR A 338 1.24 1.50 -13.81
C THR A 338 0.39 1.64 -15.07
N LEU A 339 0.77 0.94 -16.14
CA LEU A 339 0.04 0.99 -17.40
C LEU A 339 -1.38 0.44 -17.26
N ALA A 340 -1.54 -0.71 -16.59
CA ALA A 340 -2.83 -1.36 -16.38
C ALA A 340 -3.76 -0.50 -15.52
N MET A 341 -3.29 0.03 -14.39
CA MET A 341 -4.08 0.89 -13.52
C MET A 341 -4.56 2.14 -14.25
N LYS A 342 -3.66 2.85 -14.95
CA LYS A 342 -4.03 4.03 -15.73
C LYS A 342 -5.04 3.68 -16.82
N HIS A 343 -4.86 2.56 -17.51
CA HIS A 343 -5.78 2.10 -18.55
C HIS A 343 -7.18 1.82 -17.98
N VAL A 344 -7.28 1.03 -16.92
CA VAL A 344 -8.56 0.68 -16.29
C VAL A 344 -9.29 1.93 -15.79
N LEU A 345 -8.61 2.83 -15.10
CA LEU A 345 -9.23 4.03 -14.56
C LEU A 345 -9.57 5.08 -15.64
N ALA A 346 -8.81 5.12 -16.74
CA ALA A 346 -9.16 5.99 -17.87
C ALA A 346 -10.47 5.58 -18.56
N GLN A 347 -10.82 4.28 -18.57
CA GLN A 347 -12.08 3.79 -19.13
C GLN A 347 -13.31 4.33 -18.40
N VAL A 348 -13.15 4.71 -17.12
CA VAL A 348 -14.21 5.33 -16.32
C VAL A 348 -14.04 6.86 -16.20
N GLY A 349 -13.26 7.46 -17.08
CA GLY A 349 -13.13 8.91 -17.21
C GLY A 349 -12.10 9.59 -16.28
N ILE A 350 -11.32 8.83 -15.51
CA ILE A 350 -10.26 9.41 -14.66
C ILE A 350 -9.09 9.89 -15.52
N LYS A 351 -8.78 11.18 -15.41
CA LYS A 351 -7.72 11.84 -16.19
C LYS A 351 -6.47 12.01 -15.33
N PHE A 352 -5.42 11.32 -15.67
CA PHE A 352 -4.16 11.35 -14.91
C PHE A 352 -3.27 12.55 -15.27
N GLY A 353 -3.41 13.15 -16.48
CA GLY A 353 -2.51 14.20 -16.93
C GLY A 353 -1.05 13.76 -16.81
N ASN A 354 -0.22 14.60 -16.19
CA ASN A 354 1.19 14.32 -15.91
C ASN A 354 1.44 13.56 -14.60
N SER A 355 0.41 13.02 -13.95
CA SER A 355 0.56 12.21 -12.72
C SER A 355 1.45 11.00 -12.94
N ILE A 356 2.32 10.72 -11.98
CA ILE A 356 3.22 9.56 -11.96
C ILE A 356 2.70 8.58 -10.91
N ILE A 357 2.48 7.33 -11.34
CA ILE A 357 2.17 6.19 -10.49
C ILE A 357 3.33 5.21 -10.63
N ALA A 358 4.00 4.87 -9.54
CA ALA A 358 5.14 3.96 -9.53
C ALA A 358 4.83 2.63 -8.80
N ASP A 359 3.85 2.63 -7.90
CA ASP A 359 3.37 1.45 -7.18
C ASP A 359 1.88 1.57 -6.82
N GLY A 360 1.31 0.52 -6.25
CA GLY A 360 -0.08 0.50 -5.79
C GLY A 360 -0.26 0.98 -4.35
N SER A 361 0.78 0.93 -3.54
CA SER A 361 0.73 1.20 -2.10
C SER A 361 0.95 2.67 -1.72
N GLY A 362 1.68 3.41 -2.55
CA GLY A 362 2.12 4.78 -2.27
C GLY A 362 3.43 4.86 -1.48
N LEU A 363 4.18 3.76 -1.37
CA LEU A 363 5.51 3.75 -0.73
C LEU A 363 6.55 4.48 -1.57
N SER A 364 6.45 4.39 -2.88
CA SER A 364 7.40 5.01 -3.81
C SER A 364 7.41 6.53 -3.68
N ARG A 365 8.61 7.09 -3.52
CA ARG A 365 8.86 8.54 -3.60
C ARG A 365 8.79 9.09 -5.03
N HIS A 366 8.59 8.22 -6.02
CA HIS A 366 8.36 8.61 -7.40
C HIS A 366 6.88 8.83 -7.74
N ASN A 367 5.95 8.47 -6.85
CA ASN A 367 4.54 8.80 -7.05
C ASN A 367 4.33 10.31 -6.97
N LEU A 368 3.65 10.89 -7.96
CA LEU A 368 3.29 12.30 -7.99
C LEU A 368 1.85 12.44 -8.49
N ILE A 369 0.94 12.87 -7.63
CA ILE A 369 -0.49 12.97 -7.89
C ILE A 369 -0.97 14.36 -7.49
N ALA A 370 -1.81 14.98 -8.32
CA ALA A 370 -2.54 16.18 -7.92
C ALA A 370 -3.78 15.80 -7.09
N PRO A 371 -4.15 16.57 -6.04
CA PRO A 371 -5.41 16.37 -5.31
C PRO A 371 -6.63 16.26 -6.22
N GLN A 372 -6.70 17.07 -7.28
CA GLN A 372 -7.79 17.02 -8.25
C GLN A 372 -7.92 15.67 -8.96
N THR A 373 -6.80 14.98 -9.23
CA THR A 373 -6.84 13.62 -9.82
C THR A 373 -7.41 12.61 -8.81
N MET A 374 -7.05 12.70 -7.54
CA MET A 374 -7.62 11.88 -6.47
C MET A 374 -9.10 12.18 -6.25
N LEU A 375 -9.49 13.44 -6.31
CA LEU A 375 -10.90 13.87 -6.18
C LEU A 375 -11.79 13.25 -7.27
N GLN A 376 -11.31 13.13 -8.52
CA GLN A 376 -12.05 12.43 -9.57
C GLN A 376 -12.39 10.99 -9.19
N VAL A 377 -11.44 10.28 -8.55
CA VAL A 377 -11.64 8.90 -8.09
C VAL A 377 -12.67 8.85 -6.97
N LEU A 378 -12.58 9.75 -5.99
CA LEU A 378 -13.55 9.83 -4.90
C LEU A 378 -14.96 10.17 -5.42
N ASP A 379 -15.08 11.12 -6.34
CA ASP A 379 -16.36 11.48 -6.99
C ASP A 379 -16.96 10.28 -7.73
N TYR A 380 -16.12 9.55 -8.50
CA TYR A 380 -16.55 8.34 -9.20
C TYR A 380 -17.02 7.24 -8.23
N ILE A 381 -16.27 6.97 -7.16
CA ILE A 381 -16.66 5.98 -6.14
C ILE A 381 -18.00 6.34 -5.53
N ALA A 382 -18.20 7.60 -5.13
CA ALA A 382 -19.44 8.04 -4.48
C ALA A 382 -20.65 7.93 -5.41
N LYS A 383 -20.48 8.28 -6.69
CA LYS A 383 -21.55 8.21 -7.70
C LYS A 383 -21.95 6.78 -8.08
N ASN A 384 -21.04 5.81 -7.87
CA ASN A 384 -21.26 4.42 -8.25
C ASN A 384 -21.24 3.45 -7.04
N GLU A 385 -21.46 3.96 -5.82
CA GLU A 385 -21.34 3.18 -4.58
C GLU A 385 -22.28 1.98 -4.52
N GLU A 386 -23.50 2.09 -5.07
CA GLU A 386 -24.47 0.98 -5.15
C GLU A 386 -23.92 -0.26 -5.87
N THR A 387 -22.95 -0.06 -6.78
CA THR A 387 -22.29 -1.16 -7.53
C THR A 387 -20.91 -1.47 -6.96
N LEU A 388 -20.19 -0.45 -6.52
CA LEU A 388 -18.80 -0.62 -6.08
C LEU A 388 -18.67 -1.13 -4.65
N HIS A 389 -19.55 -0.73 -3.74
CA HIS A 389 -19.49 -1.07 -2.31
C HIS A 389 -18.10 -0.80 -1.70
N LEU A 390 -17.49 0.37 -2.03
CA LEU A 390 -16.14 0.71 -1.58
C LEU A 390 -16.12 1.60 -0.34
N LEU A 391 -17.21 2.34 -0.02
CA LEU A 391 -17.23 3.27 1.11
C LEU A 391 -16.96 2.57 2.44
N ASP A 392 -17.49 1.38 2.65
CA ASP A 392 -17.26 0.58 3.87
C ASP A 392 -15.79 0.18 4.07
N SER A 393 -14.98 0.27 3.04
CA SER A 393 -13.55 0.00 3.14
C SER A 393 -12.74 1.14 3.73
N PHE A 394 -13.26 2.39 3.71
CA PHE A 394 -12.55 3.54 4.27
C PHE A 394 -12.54 3.51 5.80
N PRO A 395 -11.40 3.82 6.46
CA PRO A 395 -11.35 4.08 7.88
C PRO A 395 -12.32 5.17 8.31
N VAL A 396 -12.96 5.00 9.48
CA VAL A 396 -13.92 5.96 10.05
C VAL A 396 -13.35 6.59 11.31
N ALA A 397 -13.41 7.91 11.39
CA ALA A 397 -12.87 8.70 12.50
C ALA A 397 -13.48 8.28 13.85
N GLY A 398 -12.61 7.95 14.82
CA GLY A 398 -13.00 7.52 16.16
C GLY A 398 -13.65 6.12 16.22
N VAL A 399 -13.70 5.38 15.11
CA VAL A 399 -14.34 4.05 15.04
C VAL A 399 -13.35 2.96 14.72
N ASP A 400 -12.71 3.02 13.55
CA ASP A 400 -11.87 1.93 13.07
C ASP A 400 -10.67 2.37 12.21
N GLY A 401 -9.85 1.39 11.87
CA GLY A 401 -8.72 1.54 10.97
C GLY A 401 -7.72 2.61 11.44
N THR A 402 -7.08 3.26 10.50
CA THR A 402 -6.04 4.28 10.76
C THR A 402 -6.60 5.61 11.28
N LEU A 403 -7.91 5.79 11.34
CA LEU A 403 -8.56 6.98 11.89
C LEU A 403 -9.13 6.78 13.31
N SER A 404 -9.08 5.56 13.87
CA SER A 404 -9.64 5.28 15.20
C SER A 404 -9.06 6.17 16.31
N GLY A 405 -7.81 6.59 16.21
CA GLY A 405 -7.09 7.43 17.18
C GLY A 405 -6.51 8.72 16.61
N ARG A 406 -7.01 9.25 15.45
CA ARG A 406 -6.48 10.49 14.88
C ARG A 406 -7.00 11.70 15.64
N GLY A 407 -6.15 12.30 16.47
CA GLY A 407 -6.49 13.35 17.44
C GLY A 407 -7.29 14.53 16.88
N SER A 408 -7.12 14.89 15.61
CA SER A 408 -7.85 15.98 14.94
C SER A 408 -9.32 15.64 14.62
N LEU A 409 -9.69 14.34 14.58
CA LEU A 409 -10.97 13.87 14.03
C LEU A 409 -11.81 13.05 15.01
N ILE A 410 -11.29 12.75 16.21
CA ILE A 410 -11.98 11.87 17.18
C ILE A 410 -13.00 12.58 18.08
N ASN A 411 -13.10 13.91 17.98
CA ASN A 411 -14.04 14.69 18.77
C ASN A 411 -15.25 15.14 17.93
N PRO A 412 -16.41 15.35 18.55
CA PRO A 412 -17.54 16.00 17.88
C PRO A 412 -17.15 17.38 17.31
N PRO A 413 -17.68 17.77 16.13
CA PRO A 413 -18.66 17.02 15.34
C PRO A 413 -18.03 16.03 14.34
N LEU A 414 -16.70 15.91 14.27
CA LEU A 414 -16.00 15.17 13.21
C LEU A 414 -15.99 13.65 13.41
N VAL A 415 -16.05 13.19 14.67
CA VAL A 415 -16.12 11.76 14.99
C VAL A 415 -17.31 11.10 14.29
N LYS A 416 -17.07 9.95 13.64
CA LYS A 416 -18.03 9.21 12.80
C LYS A 416 -18.46 9.90 11.50
N ASN A 417 -18.30 11.22 11.39
CA ASN A 417 -18.67 11.98 10.19
C ASN A 417 -17.55 12.07 9.14
N VAL A 418 -16.32 11.68 9.48
CA VAL A 418 -15.19 11.61 8.54
C VAL A 418 -14.83 10.17 8.28
N MET A 419 -14.83 9.78 6.99
CA MET A 419 -14.30 8.50 6.51
C MET A 419 -13.22 8.77 5.47
N ALA A 420 -11.97 8.37 5.75
CA ALA A 420 -10.86 8.71 4.86
C ALA A 420 -9.70 7.72 4.93
N LYS A 421 -9.00 7.58 3.82
CA LYS A 421 -7.72 6.90 3.76
C LYS A 421 -6.61 7.86 4.18
N THR A 422 -5.79 7.44 5.13
CA THR A 422 -4.59 8.17 5.54
C THR A 422 -3.42 7.89 4.60
N GLY A 423 -2.55 8.87 4.41
CA GLY A 423 -1.25 8.71 3.77
C GLY A 423 -0.16 9.28 4.67
N ALA A 424 0.81 8.46 5.06
CA ALA A 424 1.92 8.91 5.91
C ALA A 424 3.24 8.32 5.43
N LEU A 425 4.23 9.20 5.25
CA LEU A 425 5.64 8.92 5.08
C LEU A 425 6.43 9.95 5.90
N LYS A 426 7.73 9.83 6.00
CA LYS A 426 8.53 10.88 6.66
C LYS A 426 8.32 12.21 5.95
N GLY A 427 7.80 13.20 6.69
CA GLY A 427 7.47 14.54 6.17
C GLY A 427 6.20 14.60 5.29
N VAL A 428 5.35 13.58 5.29
CA VAL A 428 4.10 13.52 4.50
C VAL A 428 2.93 13.11 5.39
N TYR A 429 1.86 13.91 5.39
CA TYR A 429 0.63 13.66 6.16
C TYR A 429 -0.61 13.98 5.33
N ASN A 430 -1.18 12.96 4.74
CA ASN A 430 -2.26 13.09 3.77
C ASN A 430 -3.56 12.45 4.27
N LEU A 431 -4.68 12.95 3.74
CA LEU A 431 -6.02 12.38 3.88
C LEU A 431 -6.76 12.48 2.55
N ALA A 432 -7.51 11.44 2.18
CA ALA A 432 -8.41 11.46 1.03
C ALA A 432 -9.67 10.65 1.36
N GLY A 433 -10.84 11.24 1.22
CA GLY A 433 -12.09 10.58 1.57
C GLY A 433 -13.29 11.51 1.60
N TYR A 434 -14.17 11.30 2.58
CA TYR A 434 -15.46 11.96 2.65
C TYR A 434 -15.74 12.48 4.05
N LEU A 435 -16.49 13.58 4.11
CA LEU A 435 -17.03 14.16 5.33
C LEU A 435 -18.54 14.35 5.11
N THR A 436 -19.35 13.98 6.10
CA THR A 436 -20.78 14.33 6.14
C THR A 436 -20.91 15.63 6.94
N ASN A 437 -21.39 16.72 6.29
CA ASN A 437 -21.50 18.03 6.91
C ASN A 437 -22.74 18.15 7.82
N ALA A 438 -22.92 19.31 8.43
CA ALA A 438 -24.04 19.60 9.35
C ALA A 438 -25.42 19.48 8.66
N ARG A 439 -25.49 19.62 7.34
CA ARG A 439 -26.72 19.45 6.55
C ARG A 439 -26.95 18.01 6.11
N GLY A 440 -26.07 17.07 6.46
CA GLY A 440 -26.14 15.68 6.02
C GLY A 440 -25.63 15.46 4.60
N GLU A 441 -25.02 16.46 3.95
CA GLU A 441 -24.45 16.36 2.62
C GLU A 441 -23.05 15.75 2.67
N LYS A 442 -22.71 14.95 1.67
CA LYS A 442 -21.40 14.33 1.57
C LYS A 442 -20.43 15.23 0.80
N ILE A 443 -19.31 15.56 1.43
CA ILE A 443 -18.20 16.32 0.85
C ILE A 443 -17.04 15.36 0.61
N ALA A 444 -16.61 15.18 -0.65
CA ALA A 444 -15.36 14.51 -0.97
C ALA A 444 -14.20 15.49 -0.80
N PHE A 445 -13.12 15.07 -0.16
CA PHE A 445 -11.95 15.93 0.08
C PHE A 445 -10.63 15.19 -0.13
N VAL A 446 -9.61 15.95 -0.49
CA VAL A 446 -8.21 15.50 -0.60
C VAL A 446 -7.32 16.55 0.05
N GLN A 447 -6.56 16.11 1.04
CA GLN A 447 -5.52 16.87 1.73
C GLN A 447 -4.18 16.22 1.47
N PHE A 448 -3.24 16.94 0.87
CA PHE A 448 -1.84 16.54 0.77
C PHE A 448 -0.97 17.57 1.48
N ILE A 449 -0.21 17.11 2.48
CA ILE A 449 0.80 17.91 3.19
C ILE A 449 2.14 17.20 3.02
N ASN A 450 3.07 17.86 2.36
CA ASN A 450 4.43 17.37 2.12
C ASN A 450 5.45 18.38 2.67
N GLY A 451 6.66 17.92 2.96
CA GLY A 451 7.69 18.77 3.57
C GLY A 451 7.40 19.17 5.02
N TYR A 452 6.49 18.47 5.69
CA TYR A 452 6.14 18.74 7.08
C TYR A 452 7.31 18.40 8.01
N SER A 453 7.84 19.41 8.71
CA SER A 453 8.90 19.26 9.69
C SER A 453 8.70 20.23 10.84
N THR A 454 8.93 19.80 12.06
CA THR A 454 8.96 20.63 13.28
C THR A 454 10.37 20.79 13.83
N GLY A 455 11.40 20.40 13.04
CA GLY A 455 12.80 20.45 13.44
C GLY A 455 13.23 19.30 14.35
N ASP A 456 12.36 18.85 15.24
CA ASP A 456 12.61 17.73 16.15
C ASP A 456 11.72 16.52 15.75
N LEU A 457 12.35 15.47 15.22
CA LEU A 457 11.67 14.25 14.77
C LEU A 457 11.20 13.37 15.95
N GLU A 458 11.78 13.54 17.13
CA GLU A 458 11.52 12.73 18.33
C GLU A 458 10.45 13.36 19.25
N SER A 459 10.11 14.63 19.04
CA SER A 459 9.16 15.35 19.89
C SER A 459 7.78 14.72 19.94
N LYS A 460 7.25 14.52 21.15
CA LYS A 460 5.86 14.09 21.37
C LYS A 460 4.84 15.12 20.85
N THR A 461 5.23 16.36 20.69
CA THR A 461 4.39 17.47 20.21
C THR A 461 4.46 17.70 18.70
N LYS A 462 5.29 16.95 17.98
CA LYS A 462 5.50 17.11 16.52
C LYS A 462 4.23 17.10 15.68
N ARG A 463 3.15 16.48 16.18
CA ARG A 463 1.85 16.44 15.48
C ARG A 463 0.87 17.52 15.93
N ALA A 464 1.18 18.32 16.96
CA ALA A 464 0.25 19.33 17.45
C ALA A 464 -0.15 20.37 16.38
N PRO A 465 0.78 20.92 15.56
CA PRO A 465 0.45 21.80 14.45
C PRO A 465 -0.51 21.14 13.43
N LEU A 466 -0.26 19.88 13.08
CA LEU A 466 -1.13 19.12 12.17
C LEU A 466 -2.53 18.94 12.75
N VAL A 467 -2.63 18.62 14.03
CA VAL A 467 -3.92 18.44 14.72
C VAL A 467 -4.71 19.74 14.73
N GLN A 468 -4.07 20.88 15.00
CA GLN A 468 -4.71 22.21 14.96
C GLN A 468 -5.19 22.56 13.56
N PHE A 469 -4.35 22.38 12.55
CA PHE A 469 -4.70 22.61 11.15
C PHE A 469 -5.91 21.76 10.74
N GLU A 470 -5.84 20.44 10.90
CA GLU A 470 -6.90 19.53 10.49
C GLU A 470 -8.21 19.78 11.23
N SER A 471 -8.15 19.99 12.56
CA SER A 471 -9.37 20.30 13.34
C SER A 471 -10.03 21.57 12.83
N GLY A 472 -9.25 22.62 12.53
CA GLY A 472 -9.79 23.87 11.98
C GLY A 472 -10.47 23.68 10.62
N VAL A 473 -9.75 23.08 9.66
CA VAL A 473 -10.23 22.85 8.29
C VAL A 473 -11.46 21.95 8.25
N TYR A 474 -11.42 20.81 8.96
CA TYR A 474 -12.54 19.87 8.90
C TYR A 474 -13.77 20.35 9.69
N ASN A 475 -13.61 21.16 10.75
CA ASN A 475 -14.74 21.85 11.35
C ASN A 475 -15.36 22.90 10.42
N ALA A 476 -14.54 23.66 9.67
CA ALA A 476 -15.06 24.61 8.69
C ALA A 476 -15.85 23.89 7.57
N LEU A 477 -15.31 22.77 7.04
CA LEU A 477 -16.03 21.93 6.07
C LEU A 477 -17.31 21.30 6.64
N TYR A 478 -17.34 21.00 7.92
CA TYR A 478 -18.55 20.45 8.56
C TYR A 478 -19.67 21.47 8.65
N GLN A 479 -19.35 22.73 8.86
CA GLN A 479 -20.32 23.84 8.96
C GLN A 479 -20.84 24.30 7.58
N ASP A 480 -20.05 24.09 6.51
CA ASP A 480 -20.46 24.38 5.13
C ASP A 480 -21.71 23.57 4.73
#